data_1d924cdd4a83543f252833d8a85ff2d8
#
_entry.id   1d924cdd4a83543f252833d8a85ff2d8
#
_cell.length_a   1.000
_cell.length_b   1.000
_cell.length_c   1.000
_cell.angle_alpha   90.00
_cell.angle_beta   90.00
_cell.angle_gamma   90.00
#
_symmetry.space_group_name_H-M   'P 1'
#
loop_
_entity.id
_entity.type
_entity.pdbx_description
1 polymer ?
#
loop_
_entity_poly.entity_id
_entity_poly.type
_entity_poly.pdbx_seq_one_letter_code
_entity_poly.pdbx_strand_id
1 'polypeptide(L)' 'MPEDRIAPRYHVMKAAKIEYGGIKTPCVIHDLSETGAALDISELNGKIPAAFNLIMPEDGLKLSCRVVWRGAYRIGVAFD' A
#
# COMPACT_ATOMS: atom_id res chain seq x y z
N MET A 1 7.90 14.74 -21.97
CA MET A 1 7.61 14.46 -21.69
C MET A 1 7.28 13.90 -21.24
N PRO A 2 7.26 13.66 -21.18
CA PRO A 2 6.70 12.99 -20.94
C PRO A 2 6.32 12.56 -20.12
N GLU A 3 5.99 12.86 -19.92
CA GLU A 3 5.59 12.38 -19.17
C GLU A 3 4.80 11.45 -19.26
N ASP A 4 4.98 10.69 -19.37
CA ASP A 4 4.25 9.59 -19.35
C ASP A 4 3.85 9.15 -18.11
N ARG A 5 3.97 9.88 -17.11
CA ARG A 5 3.56 9.51 -15.84
C ARG A 5 2.12 9.63 -15.73
N ILE A 6 1.46 8.63 -15.28
CA ILE A 6 0.05 8.60 -15.23
C ILE A 6 -0.49 9.39 -14.08
N ALA A 7 0.11 9.25 -12.93
CA ALA A 7 -0.33 9.96 -11.74
C ALA A 7 0.86 10.40 -10.95
N PRO A 8 0.84 11.59 -10.35
CA PRO A 8 1.96 12.00 -9.51
C PRO A 8 2.03 11.13 -8.27
N ARG A 9 3.24 10.99 -7.76
CA ARG A 9 3.48 10.28 -6.54
C ARG A 9 3.89 11.26 -5.49
N TYR A 10 3.37 11.09 -4.31
CA TYR A 10 3.68 11.95 -3.19
C TYR A 10 4.34 11.14 -2.11
N HIS A 11 5.44 11.64 -1.59
CA HIS A 11 6.06 11.02 -0.43
C HIS A 11 5.25 11.39 0.79
N VAL A 12 4.76 10.38 1.48
CA VAL A 12 3.98 10.58 2.69
C VAL A 12 4.49 9.59 3.72
N MET A 13 4.19 9.84 4.96
CA MET A 13 4.50 8.87 6.01
C MET A 13 3.23 8.74 6.80
N LYS A 14 2.35 7.88 6.32
CA LYS A 14 1.03 7.71 6.91
C LYS A 14 0.89 6.35 7.51
N ALA A 15 0.44 6.30 8.74
CA ALA A 15 0.13 5.02 9.37
C ALA A 15 -1.11 4.43 8.70
N ALA A 16 -1.06 3.13 8.44
CA ALA A 16 -2.15 2.44 7.82
C ALA A 16 -2.12 0.99 8.27
N LYS A 17 -3.10 0.21 7.83
CA LYS A 17 -3.17 -1.21 8.16
C LYS A 17 -3.53 -2.00 6.92
N ILE A 18 -2.92 -3.17 6.83
CA ILE A 18 -3.23 -4.14 5.79
C ILE A 18 -4.18 -5.14 6.41
N GLU A 19 -5.33 -5.32 5.78
CA GLU A 19 -6.37 -6.20 6.31
C GLU A 19 -6.61 -7.36 5.36
N TYR A 20 -6.52 -8.58 5.88
CA TYR A 20 -6.86 -9.77 5.12
C TYR A 20 -7.24 -10.86 6.11
N GLY A 21 -8.27 -11.63 5.77
CA GLY A 21 -8.68 -12.76 6.58
C GLY A 21 -8.96 -12.44 8.03
N GLY A 22 -9.45 -11.24 8.31
CA GLY A 22 -9.71 -10.82 9.67
C GLY A 22 -8.48 -10.35 10.44
N ILE A 23 -7.32 -10.37 9.81
CA ILE A 23 -6.07 -9.94 10.42
C ILE A 23 -5.76 -8.52 9.95
N LYS A 24 -5.29 -7.69 10.86
CA LYS A 24 -4.85 -6.33 10.51
C LYS A 24 -3.39 -6.18 10.90
N THR A 25 -2.57 -5.86 9.90
CA THR A 25 -1.13 -5.72 10.09
C THR A 25 -0.76 -4.26 9.87
N PRO A 26 -0.07 -3.64 10.83
CA PRO A 26 0.30 -2.23 10.65
C PRO A 26 1.31 -2.06 9.53
N CYS A 27 1.22 -0.95 8.86
CA CYS A 27 2.20 -0.57 7.84
C CYS A 27 2.27 0.94 7.77
N VAL A 28 3.22 1.43 6.99
CA VAL A 28 3.37 2.87 6.75
C VAL A 28 3.32 3.08 5.26
N ILE A 29 2.46 3.98 4.82
CA ILE A 29 2.42 4.36 3.42
C ILE A 29 3.59 5.30 3.18
N HIS A 30 4.49 4.90 2.28
CA HIS A 30 5.68 5.66 1.98
C HIS A 30 5.46 6.57 0.78
N ASP A 31 4.85 6.05 -0.27
CA ASP A 31 4.49 6.82 -1.45
C ASP A 31 3.04 6.55 -1.77
N LEU A 32 2.37 7.56 -2.28
CA LEU A 32 0.95 7.44 -2.55
C LEU A 32 0.64 8.13 -3.88
N SER A 33 -0.19 7.51 -4.68
CA SER A 33 -0.71 8.11 -5.90
C SER A 33 -2.16 7.68 -6.05
N GLU A 34 -2.81 8.15 -7.10
CA GLU A 34 -4.19 7.78 -7.33
C GLU A 34 -4.35 6.31 -7.70
N THR A 35 -3.30 5.70 -8.22
CA THR A 35 -3.39 4.34 -8.73
C THR A 35 -2.78 3.32 -7.82
N GLY A 36 -2.01 3.73 -6.81
CA GLY A 36 -1.38 2.77 -5.94
C GLY A 36 -0.51 3.41 -4.90
N ALA A 37 0.27 2.59 -4.19
CA ALA A 37 1.09 3.06 -3.09
C ALA A 37 2.24 2.12 -2.87
N ALA A 38 3.28 2.63 -2.19
CA ALA A 38 4.36 1.80 -1.67
C ALA A 38 4.20 1.77 -0.16
N LEU A 39 4.22 0.58 0.40
CA LEU A 39 3.95 0.38 1.81
C LEU A 39 5.19 -0.22 2.47
N ASP A 40 5.60 0.41 3.56
CA ASP A 40 6.67 -0.14 4.39
C ASP A 40 6.04 -1.03 5.45
N ILE A 41 6.57 -2.23 5.58
CA ILE A 41 6.07 -3.20 6.54
C ILE A 41 7.18 -3.56 7.49
N SER A 42 6.85 -3.75 8.76
CA SER A 42 7.87 -3.99 9.77
C SER A 42 8.32 -5.43 9.82
N GLU A 43 7.56 -6.33 9.20
CA GLU A 43 7.92 -7.74 9.20
C GLU A 43 8.03 -8.19 7.77
N LEU A 44 8.76 -9.27 7.59
CA LEU A 44 8.85 -9.84 6.28
C LEU A 44 7.48 -10.17 5.77
N ASN A 45 7.27 -9.91 4.51
CA ASN A 45 5.95 -9.95 3.96
C ASN A 45 5.53 -11.29 3.44
N GLY A 46 6.18 -12.34 3.83
CA GLY A 46 5.85 -13.66 3.31
C GLY A 46 4.41 -14.07 3.57
N LYS A 47 3.77 -13.44 4.54
CA LYS A 47 2.40 -13.79 4.86
C LYS A 47 1.38 -12.84 4.28
N ILE A 48 1.80 -11.80 3.59
CA ILE A 48 0.87 -10.85 3.03
C ILE A 48 0.39 -11.36 1.69
N PRO A 49 -0.92 -11.56 1.52
CA PRO A 49 -1.42 -12.14 0.28
C PRO A 49 -1.33 -11.15 -0.87
N ALA A 50 -1.54 -11.65 -2.08
CA ALA A 50 -1.47 -10.81 -3.27
C ALA A 50 -2.58 -9.78 -3.33
N ALA A 51 -3.66 -9.97 -2.59
CA ALA A 51 -4.76 -9.01 -2.56
C ALA A 51 -5.20 -8.82 -1.13
N PHE A 52 -5.51 -7.59 -0.77
CA PHE A 52 -5.93 -7.26 0.58
C PHE A 52 -6.59 -5.89 0.57
N ASN A 53 -7.08 -5.47 1.73
CA ASN A 53 -7.61 -4.13 1.88
C ASN A 53 -6.62 -3.27 2.64
N LEU A 54 -6.45 -2.05 2.17
CA LEU A 54 -5.61 -1.08 2.85
C LEU A 54 -6.52 -0.11 3.59
N ILE A 55 -6.31 0.00 4.89
CA ILE A 55 -7.11 0.87 5.74
C ILE A 55 -6.30 2.08 6.11
N MET A 56 -6.83 3.25 5.80
CA MET A 56 -6.23 4.52 6.17
C MET A 56 -7.12 5.18 7.20
N PRO A 57 -6.84 4.97 8.49
CA PRO A 57 -7.78 5.42 9.52
C PRO A 57 -7.97 6.93 9.55
N GLU A 58 -6.90 7.68 9.30
CA GLU A 58 -7.00 9.13 9.36
C GLU A 58 -7.92 9.68 8.30
N ASP A 59 -8.03 8.99 7.19
CA ASP A 59 -8.85 9.45 6.08
C ASP A 59 -10.19 8.73 6.02
N GLY A 60 -10.38 7.75 6.87
CA GLY A 60 -11.61 6.96 6.85
C GLY A 60 -11.75 6.12 5.59
N LEU A 61 -10.64 5.73 4.97
CA LEU A 61 -10.66 5.02 3.71
C LEU A 61 -10.27 3.57 3.87
N LYS A 62 -10.86 2.74 3.02
CA LYS A 62 -10.53 1.34 2.94
C LYS A 62 -10.52 0.99 1.46
N LEU A 63 -9.37 0.63 0.94
CA LEU A 63 -9.17 0.44 -0.48
C LEU A 63 -8.75 -0.99 -0.77
N SER A 64 -9.33 -1.56 -1.80
CA SER A 64 -8.90 -2.88 -2.28
C SER A 64 -7.62 -2.72 -3.06
N CYS A 65 -6.64 -3.54 -2.73
CA CYS A 65 -5.30 -3.46 -3.31
C CYS A 65 -4.85 -4.80 -3.81
N ARG A 66 -3.96 -4.77 -4.81
CA ARG A 66 -3.23 -5.97 -5.17
C ARG A 66 -1.76 -5.64 -5.24
N VAL A 67 -0.94 -6.61 -4.85
CA VAL A 67 0.50 -6.44 -4.80
C VAL A 67 1.04 -6.53 -6.22
N VAL A 68 1.84 -5.54 -6.61
CA VAL A 68 2.45 -5.54 -7.93
C VAL A 68 3.95 -5.80 -7.86
N TRP A 69 4.58 -5.56 -6.72
CA TRP A 69 5.96 -5.98 -6.52
C TRP A 69 6.23 -6.11 -5.02
N ARG A 70 7.25 -6.89 -4.69
CA ARG A 70 7.60 -7.15 -3.29
C ARG A 70 9.09 -6.94 -3.08
N GLY A 71 9.42 -6.20 -2.04
CA GLY A 71 10.77 -6.13 -1.52
C GLY A 71 10.82 -6.79 -0.15
N ALA A 72 11.95 -6.67 0.53
CA ALA A 72 12.11 -7.30 1.84
C ALA A 72 11.19 -6.69 2.87
N TYR A 73 11.12 -5.37 2.94
CA TYR A 73 10.30 -4.67 3.92
C TYR A 73 9.38 -3.65 3.28
N ARG A 74 9.18 -3.76 1.98
CA ARG A 74 8.34 -2.80 1.25
C ARG A 74 7.63 -3.53 0.14
N ILE A 75 6.36 -3.19 -0.06
CA ILE A 75 5.60 -3.75 -1.17
C ILE A 75 4.97 -2.59 -1.93
N GLY A 76 4.80 -2.80 -3.22
CA GLY A 76 4.06 -1.87 -4.05
C GLY A 76 2.72 -2.46 -4.38
N VAL A 77 1.67 -1.65 -4.30
CA VAL A 77 0.32 -2.12 -4.55
C VAL A 77 -0.36 -1.20 -5.54
N ALA A 78 -1.30 -1.76 -6.27
CA ALA A 78 -2.20 -1.00 -7.13
C ALA A 78 -3.58 -1.05 -6.50
N PHE A 79 -4.29 0.04 -6.61
CA PHE A 79 -5.68 0.11 -6.12
C PHE A 79 -6.60 -0.43 -7.20
N ASP A 80 -7.59 -1.15 -6.80
CA ASP A 80 -8.59 -1.68 -7.73
C ASP A 80 -9.69 -0.69 -8.04
#